data_890b842aa24779ab5bea2d679f4e0c89
#
_entry.id   890b842aa24779ab5bea2d679f4e0c89
#
_cell.length_a   1.000
_cell.length_b   1.000
_cell.length_c   1.000
_cell.angle_alpha   90.00
_cell.angle_beta   90.00
_cell.angle_gamma   90.00
#
_symmetry.space_group_name_H-M   'P 1'
#
loop_
_entity.id
_entity.type
_entity.pdbx_description
1 polymer ?
#
loop_
_entity_poly.entity_id
_entity_poly.type
_entity_poly.pdbx_seq_one_letter_code
_entity_poly.pdbx_strand_id
1 'polypeptide(L)'
;MNKKFIYVLLYSLVAFVFSLCVEACSEQPKTQGPVDAQALFIKRCATCHGSEGNLQLSGAKKLTVSQLSAEEIKNQITHGKAGMPPFESMLTVQEIDALTAYCMKLSGR
;
A
#
# COMPACT_ATOMS: atom_id res chain seq x y z
N MET A 1 41.44 39.46 13.39
CA MET A 1 40.64 38.24 13.60
C MET A 1 41.50 37.02 13.28
N ASN A 2 41.65 36.10 14.23
CA ASN A 2 42.63 35.02 14.12
C ASN A 2 42.12 33.97 13.10
N LYS A 3 42.91 33.59 12.10
CA LYS A 3 42.53 32.64 11.04
C LYS A 3 41.92 31.32 11.63
N LYS A 4 42.46 30.88 12.77
CA LYS A 4 41.91 29.70 13.49
C LYS A 4 40.46 29.89 13.95
N PHE A 5 40.07 31.12 14.34
CA PHE A 5 38.72 31.42 14.81
C PHE A 5 37.72 31.41 13.64
N ILE A 6 38.14 31.83 12.45
CA ILE A 6 37.31 31.77 11.23
C ILE A 6 37.05 30.32 10.82
N TYR A 7 38.06 29.44 10.90
CA TYR A 7 37.85 28.01 10.57
C TYR A 7 36.91 27.29 11.56
N VAL A 8 36.98 27.64 12.85
CA VAL A 8 36.07 27.06 13.85
C VAL A 8 34.62 27.51 13.59
N LEU A 9 34.39 28.77 13.25
CA LEU A 9 33.08 29.30 12.90
C LEU A 9 32.54 28.67 11.62
N LEU A 10 33.35 28.51 10.58
CA LEU A 10 32.96 27.87 9.33
C LEU A 10 32.62 26.38 9.55
N TYR A 11 33.41 25.68 10.37
CA TYR A 11 33.17 24.27 10.68
C TYR A 11 31.89 24.07 11.49
N SER A 12 31.58 24.94 12.45
CA SER A 12 30.33 24.91 13.21
C SER A 12 29.11 25.23 12.34
N LEU A 13 29.25 26.15 11.38
CA LEU A 13 28.18 26.50 10.45
C LEU A 13 27.87 25.32 9.49
N VAL A 14 28.90 24.66 8.95
CA VAL A 14 28.75 23.51 8.08
C VAL A 14 28.15 22.33 8.84
N ALA A 15 28.58 22.06 10.08
CA ALA A 15 28.01 21.00 10.92
C ALA A 15 26.55 21.25 11.26
N PHE A 16 26.17 22.52 11.51
CA PHE A 16 24.80 22.94 11.79
C PHE A 16 23.88 22.77 10.56
N VAL A 17 24.37 23.17 9.37
CA VAL A 17 23.62 22.99 8.12
C VAL A 17 23.45 21.50 7.79
N PHE A 18 24.47 20.67 8.03
CA PHE A 18 24.39 19.22 7.81
C PHE A 18 23.41 18.53 8.76
N SER A 19 23.28 19.02 10.00
CA SER A 19 22.32 18.50 10.99
C SER A 19 20.85 18.77 10.61
N LEU A 20 20.57 19.83 9.84
CA LEU A 20 19.22 20.19 9.40
C LEU A 20 18.73 19.35 8.20
N CYS A 21 19.61 18.64 7.50
CA CYS A 21 19.24 17.86 6.32
C CYS A 21 18.80 16.41 6.64
N VAL A 22 18.90 15.95 7.88
CA VAL A 22 18.64 14.53 8.22
C VAL A 22 17.19 14.27 8.62
N GLU A 23 16.37 15.30 8.84
CA GLU A 23 14.98 15.12 9.33
C GLU A 23 13.91 15.03 8.23
N ALA A 24 14.29 15.02 6.95
CA ALA A 24 13.31 15.11 5.84
C ALA A 24 12.82 13.75 5.30
N CYS A 25 13.19 12.61 5.88
CA CYS A 25 12.75 11.28 5.42
C CYS A 25 12.07 10.45 6.53
N SER A 26 11.32 11.09 7.41
CA SER A 26 10.33 10.40 8.24
C SER A 26 9.00 10.38 7.48
N GLU A 27 8.82 9.41 6.61
CA GLU A 27 7.51 9.09 6.07
C GLU A 27 6.66 8.53 7.22
N GLN A 28 5.96 9.42 7.92
CA GLN A 28 4.91 9.02 8.85
C GLN A 28 3.88 8.20 8.07
N PRO A 29 3.40 7.07 8.61
CA PRO A 29 2.25 6.40 8.05
C PRO A 29 1.11 7.41 8.08
N LYS A 30 0.72 7.88 6.89
CA LYS A 30 -0.48 8.72 6.73
C LYS A 30 -1.61 7.95 7.36
N THR A 31 -2.21 8.48 8.42
CA THR A 31 -3.52 8.09 8.89
C THR A 31 -4.47 8.37 7.72
N GLN A 32 -4.60 7.38 6.86
CA GLN A 32 -5.47 7.46 5.70
C GLN A 32 -6.89 7.45 6.24
N GLY A 33 -7.70 8.41 5.81
CA GLY A 33 -9.13 8.39 6.02
C GLY A 33 -9.74 7.06 5.55
N PRO A 34 -11.06 6.88 5.62
CA PRO A 34 -11.70 5.64 5.20
C PRO A 34 -11.26 5.27 3.78
N VAL A 35 -10.79 4.02 3.62
CA VAL A 35 -10.30 3.51 2.33
C VAL A 35 -11.48 3.36 1.37
N ASP A 36 -11.42 4.01 0.21
CA ASP A 36 -12.34 3.73 -0.89
C ASP A 36 -11.95 2.38 -1.53
N ALA A 37 -12.53 1.31 -1.01
CA ALA A 37 -12.25 -0.06 -1.43
C ALA A 37 -12.65 -0.31 -2.90
N GLN A 38 -13.68 0.36 -3.41
CA GLN A 38 -14.11 0.23 -4.80
C GLN A 38 -13.08 0.86 -5.74
N ALA A 39 -12.67 2.09 -5.48
CA ALA A 39 -11.64 2.75 -6.28
C ALA A 39 -10.31 1.97 -6.24
N LEU A 40 -9.93 1.46 -5.08
CA LEU A 40 -8.74 0.64 -4.92
C LEU A 40 -8.85 -0.68 -5.70
N PHE A 41 -10.00 -1.35 -5.66
CA PHE A 41 -10.27 -2.57 -6.44
C PHE A 41 -10.16 -2.31 -7.95
N ILE A 42 -10.78 -1.24 -8.44
CA ILE A 42 -10.69 -0.84 -9.86
C ILE A 42 -9.23 -0.66 -10.26
N LYS A 43 -8.45 0.01 -9.44
CA LYS A 43 -7.04 0.32 -9.71
C LYS A 43 -6.11 -0.90 -9.68
N ARG A 44 -6.36 -1.87 -8.80
CA ARG A 44 -5.40 -2.96 -8.50
C ARG A 44 -5.85 -4.34 -8.95
N CYS A 45 -7.16 -4.58 -9.02
CA CYS A 45 -7.73 -5.92 -9.19
C CYS A 45 -8.52 -6.08 -10.49
N ALA A 46 -9.17 -5.00 -10.95
CA ALA A 46 -10.11 -5.05 -12.06
C ALA A 46 -9.46 -5.45 -13.41
N THR A 47 -8.16 -5.25 -13.59
CA THR A 47 -7.46 -5.70 -14.80
C THR A 47 -7.66 -7.19 -15.06
N CYS A 48 -7.64 -8.02 -14.01
CA CYS A 48 -7.82 -9.46 -14.12
C CYS A 48 -9.23 -9.92 -13.75
N HIS A 49 -9.86 -9.26 -12.75
CA HIS A 49 -11.15 -9.67 -12.23
C HIS A 49 -12.34 -8.91 -12.83
N GLY A 50 -12.10 -7.81 -13.56
CA GLY A 50 -13.15 -6.90 -14.03
C GLY A 50 -13.69 -5.99 -12.93
N SER A 51 -14.30 -4.87 -13.31
CA SER A 51 -14.89 -3.91 -12.36
C SER A 51 -15.95 -4.52 -11.45
N GLU A 52 -16.67 -5.50 -11.97
CA GLU A 52 -17.74 -6.22 -11.28
C GLU A 52 -17.32 -7.60 -10.74
N GLY A 53 -16.02 -7.92 -10.80
CA GLY A 53 -15.49 -9.21 -10.33
C GLY A 53 -15.85 -10.43 -11.18
N ASN A 54 -16.28 -10.23 -12.43
CA ASN A 54 -16.77 -11.28 -13.32
C ASN A 54 -15.78 -11.66 -14.44
N LEU A 55 -14.77 -10.84 -14.70
CA LEU A 55 -13.74 -11.13 -15.69
C LEU A 55 -12.80 -12.21 -15.15
N GLN A 56 -12.39 -13.10 -16.03
CA GLN A 56 -11.50 -14.23 -15.71
C GLN A 56 -10.21 -14.16 -16.55
N LEU A 57 -9.66 -12.97 -16.71
CA LEU A 57 -8.43 -12.78 -17.47
C LEU A 57 -7.28 -13.55 -16.83
N SER A 58 -6.48 -14.22 -17.65
CA SER A 58 -5.31 -15.00 -17.21
C SER A 58 -5.62 -16.05 -16.12
N GLY A 59 -6.81 -16.62 -16.12
CA GLY A 59 -7.23 -17.63 -15.16
C GLY A 59 -7.70 -17.09 -13.81
N ALA A 60 -7.91 -15.77 -13.70
CA ALA A 60 -8.48 -15.16 -12.50
C ALA A 60 -9.84 -15.78 -12.17
N LYS A 61 -10.11 -15.97 -10.88
CA LYS A 61 -11.38 -16.53 -10.44
C LYS A 61 -12.49 -15.48 -10.47
N LYS A 62 -13.69 -15.92 -10.80
CA LYS A 62 -14.90 -15.11 -10.76
C LYS A 62 -15.27 -14.83 -9.30
N LEU A 63 -15.23 -13.56 -8.89
CA LEU A 63 -15.42 -13.18 -7.49
C LEU A 63 -16.89 -13.26 -7.06
N THR A 64 -17.82 -12.97 -7.96
CA THR A 64 -19.27 -12.94 -7.65
C THR A 64 -19.85 -14.29 -7.25
N VAL A 65 -19.15 -15.40 -7.49
CA VAL A 65 -19.55 -16.75 -7.09
C VAL A 65 -18.58 -17.37 -6.09
N SER A 66 -17.67 -16.57 -5.55
CA SER A 66 -16.67 -17.05 -4.57
C SER A 66 -17.35 -17.51 -3.28
N GLN A 67 -16.90 -18.65 -2.77
CA GLN A 67 -17.34 -19.22 -1.48
C GLN A 67 -16.25 -19.09 -0.40
N LEU A 68 -15.15 -18.40 -0.70
CA LEU A 68 -14.05 -18.20 0.25
C LEU A 68 -14.53 -17.35 1.43
N SER A 69 -14.11 -17.71 2.63
CA SER A 69 -14.29 -16.90 3.83
C SER A 69 -13.52 -15.59 3.73
N ALA A 70 -13.83 -14.61 4.59
CA ALA A 70 -13.10 -13.34 4.64
C ALA A 70 -11.61 -13.57 4.93
N GLU A 71 -11.28 -14.52 5.81
CA GLU A 71 -9.91 -14.87 6.14
C GLU A 71 -9.14 -15.43 4.94
N GLU A 72 -9.76 -16.35 4.19
CA GLU A 72 -9.18 -16.92 2.99
C GLU A 72 -8.97 -15.87 1.89
N ILE A 73 -9.93 -14.95 1.70
CA ILE A 73 -9.81 -13.83 0.77
C ILE A 73 -8.65 -12.93 1.20
N LYS A 74 -8.60 -12.55 2.47
CA LYS A 74 -7.51 -11.72 3.04
C LYS A 74 -6.15 -12.38 2.82
N ASN A 75 -6.04 -13.66 3.14
CA ASN A 75 -4.81 -14.41 2.96
C ASN A 75 -4.38 -14.47 1.48
N GLN A 76 -5.34 -14.66 0.57
CA GLN A 76 -5.07 -14.71 -0.86
C GLN A 76 -4.65 -13.33 -1.42
N ILE A 77 -5.24 -12.23 -0.96
CA ILE A 77 -4.80 -10.87 -1.33
C ILE A 77 -3.39 -10.63 -0.80
N THR A 78 -3.12 -10.98 0.45
CA THR A 78 -1.83 -10.76 1.09
C THR A 78 -0.71 -11.52 0.37
N HIS A 79 -0.84 -12.83 0.21
CA HIS A 79 0.23 -13.71 -0.24
C HIS A 79 0.15 -14.11 -1.71
N GLY A 80 -0.95 -13.80 -2.39
CA GLY A 80 -1.18 -14.24 -3.76
C GLY A 80 -1.47 -15.73 -3.89
N LYS A 81 -1.85 -16.18 -5.08
CA LYS A 81 -2.04 -17.60 -5.41
C LYS A 81 -2.18 -17.81 -6.92
N ALA A 82 -1.45 -18.79 -7.47
CA ALA A 82 -1.68 -19.30 -8.84
C ALA A 82 -1.86 -18.19 -9.91
N GLY A 83 -0.88 -17.32 -10.06
CA GLY A 83 -0.90 -16.21 -11.04
C GLY A 83 -1.40 -14.88 -10.47
N MET A 84 -2.04 -14.85 -9.31
CA MET A 84 -2.34 -13.62 -8.58
C MET A 84 -1.12 -13.21 -7.77
N PRO A 85 -0.56 -11.99 -7.96
CA PRO A 85 0.60 -11.53 -7.21
C PRO A 85 0.26 -11.27 -5.74
N PRO A 86 1.24 -11.35 -4.82
CA PRO A 86 1.07 -10.92 -3.43
C PRO A 86 0.99 -9.39 -3.34
N PHE A 87 0.15 -8.88 -2.46
CA PHE A 87 -0.05 -7.45 -2.28
C PHE A 87 0.46 -6.91 -0.94
N GLU A 88 1.04 -7.75 -0.08
CA GLU A 88 1.53 -7.36 1.26
C GLU A 88 2.58 -6.24 1.23
N SER A 89 3.40 -6.17 0.17
CA SER A 89 4.40 -5.11 0.00
C SER A 89 3.86 -3.85 -0.71
N MET A 90 2.65 -3.91 -1.27
CA MET A 90 2.05 -2.85 -2.09
C MET A 90 0.86 -2.16 -1.44
N LEU A 91 0.24 -2.79 -0.46
CA LEU A 91 -0.95 -2.34 0.23
C LEU A 91 -0.75 -2.38 1.74
N THR A 92 -1.34 -1.42 2.43
CA THR A 92 -1.43 -1.44 3.90
C THR A 92 -2.40 -2.52 4.37
N VAL A 93 -2.28 -2.92 5.63
CA VAL A 93 -3.24 -3.86 6.26
C VAL A 93 -4.67 -3.34 6.15
N GLN A 94 -4.86 -2.04 6.35
CA GLN A 94 -6.18 -1.40 6.24
C GLN A 94 -6.76 -1.48 4.81
N GLU A 95 -5.92 -1.31 3.78
CA GLU A 95 -6.34 -1.46 2.39
C GLU A 95 -6.68 -2.92 2.04
N ILE A 96 -5.91 -3.88 2.55
CA ILE A 96 -6.19 -5.31 2.38
C ILE A 96 -7.52 -5.68 3.06
N ASP A 97 -7.79 -5.17 4.27
CA ASP A 97 -9.04 -5.40 4.99
C ASP A 97 -10.23 -4.79 4.23
N ALA A 98 -10.08 -3.59 3.71
CA ALA A 98 -11.11 -2.93 2.91
C ALA A 98 -11.41 -3.69 1.61
N LEU A 99 -10.37 -4.17 0.90
CA LEU A 99 -10.54 -5.01 -0.29
C LEU A 99 -11.19 -6.36 0.04
N THR A 100 -10.85 -6.95 1.16
CA THR A 100 -11.46 -8.20 1.63
C THR A 100 -12.98 -8.02 1.80
N ALA A 101 -13.40 -6.98 2.51
CA ALA A 101 -14.82 -6.65 2.70
C ALA A 101 -15.51 -6.36 1.35
N TYR A 102 -14.83 -5.67 0.43
CA TYR A 102 -15.37 -5.40 -0.90
C TYR A 102 -15.57 -6.69 -1.72
N CYS A 103 -14.62 -7.62 -1.68
CA CYS A 103 -14.76 -8.92 -2.36
C CYS A 103 -15.90 -9.77 -1.76
N MET A 104 -16.11 -9.72 -0.44
CA MET A 104 -17.27 -10.35 0.20
C MET A 104 -18.58 -9.76 -0.33
N LYS A 105 -18.66 -8.42 -0.42
CA LYS A 105 -19.83 -7.73 -0.99
C LYS A 105 -20.08 -8.13 -2.45
N LEU A 106 -19.03 -8.25 -3.29
CA LEU A 106 -19.18 -8.69 -4.68
C LEU A 106 -19.77 -10.10 -4.78
N SER A 107 -19.49 -10.99 -3.81
CA SER A 107 -20.06 -12.35 -3.74
C SER A 107 -21.42 -12.42 -3.05
N GLY A 108 -22.03 -11.29 -2.69
CA GLY A 108 -23.34 -11.22 -2.07
C GLY A 108 -23.37 -11.58 -0.58
N ARG A 109 -22.22 -11.43 0.11
CA ARG A 109 -22.03 -11.80 1.53
C ARG A 109 -21.57 -10.64 2.37
#